data_7b4c1316e4087bf5c88e91ea37737713
#
_entry.id   7b4c1316e4087bf5c88e91ea37737713
#
_cell.length_a   1.000
_cell.length_b   1.000
_cell.length_c   1.000
_cell.angle_alpha   90.00
_cell.angle_beta   90.00
_cell.angle_gamma   90.00
#
_symmetry.space_group_name_H-M   'P 1'
#
loop_
_entity.id
_entity.type
_entity.pdbx_description
1 polymer ?
#
loop_
_entity_poly.entity_id
_entity_poly.type
_entity_poly.pdbx_seq_one_letter_code
_entity_poly.pdbx_strand_id
1 'polypeptide(L)'
;MTQSRRIGLLGGMFDPIHCGHLDVGSAAERALNLTAMLLLPSNIPPHRPQPLASSHHRFAMAAMAIAGRHGWRALDLELRQDALSYTSDTLRLFHASGFNPSELFFITGADAFLDIATWHDYPAVLDLAHFAVVARPRVPVSELPARLPSLAPRMRQAGVVRRKADATSEADPDHACIFLIEAMTADVSSTAIRRARQAHQSIVGSVPLPVLQHIEQHGLYEDPTPPDGDAQGSLASAAGRLHGQD
;
A
#
# COMPACT_ATOMS: atom_id res chain seq x y z
N MET A 1 8.19 27.24 17.38
CA MET A 1 6.93 26.49 17.23
C MET A 1 7.30 25.17 16.56
N THR A 2 7.27 24.06 17.27
CA THR A 2 7.49 22.72 16.71
C THR A 2 6.35 22.42 15.76
N GLN A 3 6.66 22.25 14.48
CA GLN A 3 5.67 21.87 13.48
C GLN A 3 5.07 20.52 13.91
N SER A 4 3.75 20.46 14.06
CA SER A 4 3.03 19.22 14.42
C SER A 4 3.37 18.13 13.40
N ARG A 5 3.80 16.96 13.87
CA ARG A 5 4.07 15.80 13.00
C ARG A 5 2.75 15.33 12.38
N ARG A 6 2.74 15.13 11.07
CA ARG A 6 1.58 14.63 10.33
C ARG A 6 2.06 13.48 9.44
N ILE A 7 1.91 12.27 9.93
CA ILE A 7 2.50 11.07 9.35
C ILE A 7 1.43 10.27 8.62
N GLY A 8 1.56 10.15 7.31
CA GLY A 8 0.72 9.29 6.49
C GLY A 8 1.20 7.83 6.55
N LEU A 9 0.28 6.92 6.82
CA LEU A 9 0.52 5.48 6.84
C LEU A 9 -0.27 4.85 5.70
N LEU A 10 0.40 4.42 4.64
CA LEU A 10 -0.20 3.73 3.50
C LEU A 10 0.06 2.24 3.63
N GLY A 11 -0.91 1.51 4.17
CA GLY A 11 -0.87 0.07 4.29
C GLY A 11 -1.35 -0.63 3.01
N GLY A 12 -0.80 -1.80 2.74
CA GLY A 12 -1.26 -2.62 1.62
C GLY A 12 -0.40 -3.85 1.36
N MET A 13 -0.97 -4.79 0.63
CA MET A 13 -0.25 -6.01 0.22
C MET A 13 0.91 -5.70 -0.73
N PHE A 14 0.73 -4.68 -1.60
CA PHE A 14 1.69 -4.26 -2.63
C PHE A 14 2.25 -5.43 -3.46
N ASP A 15 1.36 -6.22 -4.00
CA ASP A 15 1.65 -7.44 -4.75
C ASP A 15 1.18 -7.39 -6.24
N PRO A 16 1.81 -6.51 -7.06
CA PRO A 16 2.80 -5.47 -6.77
C PRO A 16 2.19 -4.13 -6.32
N ILE A 17 3.04 -3.23 -5.83
CA ILE A 17 2.73 -1.80 -5.76
C ILE A 17 2.56 -1.25 -7.18
N HIS A 18 1.63 -0.27 -7.36
CA HIS A 18 1.31 0.28 -8.67
C HIS A 18 0.97 1.77 -8.61
N CYS A 19 0.83 2.41 -9.78
CA CYS A 19 0.58 3.85 -9.89
C CYS A 19 -0.65 4.29 -9.06
N GLY A 20 -1.72 3.50 -9.05
CA GLY A 20 -2.91 3.81 -8.24
C GLY A 20 -2.65 3.89 -6.73
N HIS A 21 -1.71 3.11 -6.17
CA HIS A 21 -1.30 3.26 -4.77
C HIS A 21 -0.56 4.58 -4.55
N LEU A 22 0.33 4.95 -5.47
CA LEU A 22 1.11 6.19 -5.38
C LEU A 22 0.22 7.42 -5.54
N ASP A 23 -0.80 7.35 -6.38
CA ASP A 23 -1.78 8.43 -6.56
C ASP A 23 -2.57 8.65 -5.28
N VAL A 24 -3.05 7.57 -4.64
CA VAL A 24 -3.76 7.61 -3.35
C VAL A 24 -2.87 8.27 -2.28
N GLY A 25 -1.63 7.82 -2.14
CA GLY A 25 -0.68 8.41 -1.18
C GLY A 25 -0.40 9.88 -1.47
N SER A 26 -0.15 10.23 -2.74
CA SER A 26 0.14 11.62 -3.15
C SER A 26 -1.06 12.55 -2.97
N ALA A 27 -2.28 12.04 -3.18
CA ALA A 27 -3.50 12.82 -2.93
C ALA A 27 -3.67 13.13 -1.44
N ALA A 28 -3.46 12.13 -0.59
CA ALA A 28 -3.53 12.30 0.87
C ALA A 28 -2.43 13.26 1.38
N GLU A 29 -1.18 13.09 0.92
CA GLU A 29 -0.06 13.94 1.27
C GLU A 29 -0.37 15.42 1.01
N ARG A 30 -0.84 15.74 -0.21
CA ARG A 30 -1.19 17.12 -0.59
C ARG A 30 -2.40 17.66 0.16
N ALA A 31 -3.49 16.87 0.24
CA ALA A 31 -4.74 17.32 0.83
C ALA A 31 -4.62 17.60 2.34
N LEU A 32 -3.75 16.85 3.02
CA LEU A 32 -3.59 16.90 4.47
C LEU A 32 -2.25 17.52 4.91
N ASN A 33 -1.42 18.02 3.98
CA ASN A 33 -0.09 18.57 4.28
C ASN A 33 0.74 17.61 5.17
N LEU A 34 0.81 16.34 4.77
CA LEU A 34 1.56 15.33 5.54
C LEU A 34 3.05 15.63 5.47
N THR A 35 3.75 15.50 6.60
CA THR A 35 5.19 15.78 6.70
C THR A 35 6.06 14.58 6.36
N ALA A 36 5.49 13.38 6.43
CA ALA A 36 6.11 12.13 6.00
C ALA A 36 5.07 11.12 5.56
N MET A 37 5.49 10.20 4.66
CA MET A 37 4.68 9.12 4.13
C MET A 37 5.39 7.78 4.35
N LEU A 38 4.74 6.87 5.04
CA LEU A 38 5.28 5.55 5.36
C LEU A 38 4.45 4.49 4.63
N LEU A 39 5.10 3.72 3.75
CA LEU A 39 4.50 2.57 3.09
C LEU A 39 4.72 1.34 3.96
N LEU A 40 3.66 0.63 4.25
CA LEU A 40 3.64 -0.53 5.13
C LEU A 40 3.17 -1.77 4.35
N PRO A 41 4.10 -2.52 3.72
CA PRO A 41 3.75 -3.79 3.10
C PRO A 41 3.25 -4.77 4.17
N SER A 42 2.02 -5.30 4.00
CA SER A 42 1.46 -6.29 4.92
C SER A 42 2.15 -7.65 4.75
N ASN A 43 2.31 -8.39 5.85
CA ASN A 43 2.86 -9.74 5.80
C ASN A 43 1.77 -10.75 5.40
N ILE A 44 0.88 -11.07 6.31
CA ILE A 44 -0.22 -12.02 6.12
C ILE A 44 -1.55 -11.27 6.20
N PRO A 45 -2.20 -10.99 5.06
CA PRO A 45 -3.48 -10.28 5.08
C PRO A 45 -4.58 -11.19 5.61
N PRO A 46 -5.41 -10.72 6.60
CA PRO A 46 -6.39 -11.58 7.27
C PRO A 46 -7.56 -12.01 6.37
N HIS A 47 -7.91 -11.22 5.36
CA HIS A 47 -9.11 -11.41 4.53
C HIS A 47 -8.79 -11.55 3.03
N ARG A 48 -7.55 -11.83 2.67
CA ARG A 48 -7.12 -11.96 1.27
C ARG A 48 -6.25 -13.21 1.08
N PRO A 49 -6.18 -13.75 -0.13
CA PRO A 49 -5.21 -14.79 -0.46
C PRO A 49 -3.78 -14.35 -0.15
N GLN A 50 -2.92 -15.31 0.12
CA GLN A 50 -1.49 -15.05 0.29
C GLN A 50 -0.93 -14.33 -0.93
N PRO A 51 0.01 -13.39 -0.74
CA PRO A 51 0.72 -12.73 -1.84
C PRO A 51 1.45 -13.75 -2.72
N LEU A 52 1.50 -13.49 -4.01
CA LEU A 52 2.29 -14.33 -4.94
C LEU A 52 3.79 -14.01 -4.84
N ALA A 53 4.14 -12.73 -4.75
CA ALA A 53 5.53 -12.32 -4.52
C ALA A 53 5.89 -12.43 -3.04
N SER A 54 7.11 -12.86 -2.74
CA SER A 54 7.62 -12.92 -1.38
C SER A 54 7.60 -11.54 -0.69
N SER A 55 7.61 -11.52 0.63
CA SER A 55 7.70 -10.28 1.42
C SER A 55 8.90 -9.42 1.02
N HIS A 56 10.05 -10.03 0.70
CA HIS A 56 11.26 -9.34 0.25
C HIS A 56 11.05 -8.64 -1.09
N HIS A 57 10.46 -9.30 -2.07
CA HIS A 57 10.15 -8.67 -3.37
C HIS A 57 9.14 -7.54 -3.21
N ARG A 58 8.08 -7.71 -2.40
CA ARG A 58 7.06 -6.69 -2.17
C ARG A 58 7.64 -5.46 -1.47
N PHE A 59 8.51 -5.66 -0.48
CA PHE A 59 9.24 -4.57 0.18
C PHE A 59 10.17 -3.85 -0.79
N ALA A 60 10.96 -4.58 -1.57
CA ALA A 60 11.86 -4.02 -2.57
C ALA A 60 11.09 -3.18 -3.60
N MET A 61 9.98 -3.71 -4.14
CA MET A 61 9.12 -2.97 -5.07
C MET A 61 8.52 -1.70 -4.43
N ALA A 62 8.09 -1.76 -3.17
CA ALA A 62 7.58 -0.59 -2.46
C ALA A 62 8.66 0.48 -2.28
N ALA A 63 9.88 0.09 -1.90
CA ALA A 63 11.02 1.00 -1.76
C ALA A 63 11.42 1.63 -3.10
N MET A 64 11.49 0.84 -4.17
CA MET A 64 11.81 1.33 -5.52
C MET A 64 10.73 2.28 -6.06
N ALA A 65 9.46 2.01 -5.78
CA ALA A 65 8.35 2.84 -6.25
C ALA A 65 8.39 4.27 -5.71
N ILE A 66 9.01 4.47 -4.56
CA ILE A 66 9.12 5.78 -3.89
C ILE A 66 10.53 6.36 -3.95
N ALA A 67 11.46 5.72 -4.65
CA ALA A 67 12.82 6.23 -4.81
C ALA A 67 12.79 7.66 -5.37
N GLY A 68 13.50 8.57 -4.72
CA GLY A 68 13.51 10.00 -5.09
C GLY A 68 12.32 10.83 -4.57
N ARG A 69 11.33 10.24 -3.90
CA ARG A 69 10.25 10.99 -3.24
C ARG A 69 10.70 11.45 -1.85
N HIS A 70 10.85 12.75 -1.69
CA HIS A 70 11.23 13.31 -0.39
C HIS A 70 10.16 13.04 0.66
N GLY A 71 10.58 12.59 1.85
CA GLY A 71 9.66 12.31 2.97
C GLY A 71 8.94 10.97 2.89
N TRP A 72 9.07 10.21 1.77
CA TRP A 72 8.47 8.89 1.63
C TRP A 72 9.46 7.79 2.03
N ARG A 73 9.00 6.79 2.78
CA ARG A 73 9.80 5.63 3.21
C ARG A 73 8.97 4.36 3.19
N ALA A 74 9.57 3.26 2.79
CA ALA A 74 9.00 1.92 3.00
C ALA A 74 9.51 1.38 4.34
N LEU A 75 8.61 0.78 5.13
CA LEU A 75 8.95 0.13 6.39
C LEU A 75 8.54 -1.34 6.33
N ASP A 76 9.40 -2.20 6.84
CA ASP A 76 9.18 -3.65 6.93
C ASP A 76 8.54 -4.08 8.27
N LEU A 77 7.86 -3.15 8.94
CA LEU A 77 7.33 -3.31 10.29
C LEU A 77 6.46 -4.55 10.45
N GLU A 78 5.51 -4.75 9.53
CA GLU A 78 4.62 -5.91 9.54
C GLU A 78 5.31 -7.17 8.99
N LEU A 79 6.29 -7.01 8.11
CA LEU A 79 7.01 -8.15 7.51
C LEU A 79 7.92 -8.88 8.49
N ARG A 80 8.29 -8.24 9.60
CA ARG A 80 9.09 -8.82 10.69
C ARG A 80 8.30 -9.68 11.65
N GLN A 81 6.97 -9.71 11.51
CA GLN A 81 6.08 -10.42 12.42
C GLN A 81 5.52 -11.66 11.73
N ASP A 82 5.58 -12.82 12.39
CA ASP A 82 4.93 -14.06 11.94
C ASP A 82 3.45 -14.05 12.38
N ALA A 83 2.74 -12.96 12.09
CA ALA A 83 1.37 -12.75 12.50
C ALA A 83 0.53 -12.13 11.38
N LEU A 84 -0.79 -12.17 11.54
CA LEU A 84 -1.71 -11.45 10.67
C LEU A 84 -1.48 -9.94 10.78
N SER A 85 -1.52 -9.27 9.65
CA SER A 85 -1.35 -7.81 9.56
C SER A 85 -2.67 -7.10 9.81
N TYR A 86 -2.90 -6.68 11.03
CA TYR A 86 -4.07 -5.87 11.38
C TYR A 86 -3.71 -4.39 11.52
N THR A 87 -4.51 -3.51 10.92
CA THR A 87 -4.32 -2.06 11.01
C THR A 87 -4.28 -1.57 12.46
N SER A 88 -5.15 -2.10 13.33
CA SER A 88 -5.18 -1.74 14.75
C SER A 88 -3.87 -2.05 15.47
N ASP A 89 -3.25 -3.19 15.18
CA ASP A 89 -2.00 -3.58 15.82
C ASP A 89 -0.84 -2.71 15.33
N THR A 90 -0.80 -2.43 14.02
CA THR A 90 0.17 -1.50 13.44
C THR A 90 0.07 -0.12 14.07
N LEU A 91 -1.13 0.43 14.21
CA LEU A 91 -1.33 1.74 14.86
C LEU A 91 -0.89 1.74 16.33
N ARG A 92 -1.16 0.66 17.08
CA ARG A 92 -0.68 0.52 18.46
C ARG A 92 0.84 0.49 18.57
N LEU A 93 1.55 -0.11 17.58
CA LEU A 93 3.01 -0.06 17.54
C LEU A 93 3.54 1.36 17.34
N PHE A 94 2.86 2.18 16.53
CA PHE A 94 3.20 3.60 16.40
C PHE A 94 2.94 4.36 17.71
N HIS A 95 1.83 4.10 18.41
CA HIS A 95 1.58 4.69 19.73
C HIS A 95 2.66 4.29 20.75
N ALA A 96 3.02 3.02 20.79
CA ALA A 96 4.11 2.55 21.65
C ALA A 96 5.47 3.21 21.33
N SER A 97 5.63 3.68 20.09
CA SER A 97 6.80 4.45 19.62
C SER A 97 6.68 5.96 19.88
N GLY A 98 5.66 6.41 20.61
CA GLY A 98 5.50 7.81 21.06
C GLY A 98 4.77 8.71 20.05
N PHE A 99 3.99 8.15 19.13
CA PHE A 99 3.08 8.93 18.27
C PHE A 99 1.69 8.99 18.89
N ASN A 100 1.04 10.16 18.81
CA ASN A 100 -0.34 10.34 19.21
C ASN A 100 -1.30 10.03 18.05
N PRO A 101 -2.57 9.64 18.32
CA PRO A 101 -3.57 9.43 17.29
C PRO A 101 -3.72 10.61 16.32
N SER A 102 -3.63 11.85 16.82
CA SER A 102 -3.76 13.08 16.03
C SER A 102 -2.57 13.35 15.09
N GLU A 103 -1.46 12.64 15.25
CA GLU A 103 -0.27 12.75 14.38
C GLU A 103 -0.30 11.72 13.23
N LEU A 104 -1.14 10.68 13.34
CA LEU A 104 -1.20 9.56 12.42
C LEU A 104 -2.40 9.68 11.48
N PHE A 105 -2.17 9.44 10.19
CA PHE A 105 -3.18 9.46 9.13
C PHE A 105 -3.11 8.14 8.37
N PHE A 106 -4.02 7.20 8.69
CA PHE A 106 -4.09 5.94 7.95
C PHE A 106 -4.78 6.16 6.61
N ILE A 107 -4.07 5.88 5.52
CA ILE A 107 -4.50 6.18 4.16
C ILE A 107 -5.06 4.92 3.50
N THR A 108 -6.27 5.03 2.97
CA THR A 108 -6.96 3.92 2.30
C THR A 108 -7.78 4.42 1.12
N GLY A 109 -8.06 3.53 0.16
CA GLY A 109 -9.03 3.81 -0.89
C GLY A 109 -10.47 3.72 -0.37
N ALA A 110 -11.38 4.45 -1.00
CA ALA A 110 -12.80 4.44 -0.63
C ALA A 110 -13.44 3.05 -0.76
N ASP A 111 -12.97 2.23 -1.70
CA ASP A 111 -13.40 0.85 -1.90
C ASP A 111 -13.10 -0.03 -0.66
N ALA A 112 -11.89 0.05 -0.13
CA ALA A 112 -11.51 -0.71 1.07
C ALA A 112 -12.15 -0.14 2.34
N PHE A 113 -12.39 1.18 2.41
CA PHE A 113 -13.02 1.80 3.56
C PHE A 113 -14.50 1.46 3.71
N LEU A 114 -15.19 1.12 2.62
CA LEU A 114 -16.57 0.66 2.69
C LEU A 114 -16.75 -0.60 3.54
N ASP A 115 -15.72 -1.43 3.62
CA ASP A 115 -15.71 -2.66 4.41
C ASP A 115 -15.17 -2.45 5.83
N ILE A 116 -15.03 -1.19 6.30
CA ILE A 116 -14.41 -0.83 7.59
C ILE A 116 -15.01 -1.57 8.78
N ALA A 117 -16.32 -1.86 8.73
CA ALA A 117 -17.01 -2.59 9.80
C ALA A 117 -16.53 -4.05 9.96
N THR A 118 -15.82 -4.59 8.97
CA THR A 118 -15.22 -5.94 9.01
C THR A 118 -13.77 -5.93 9.51
N TRP A 119 -13.19 -4.73 9.71
CA TRP A 119 -11.81 -4.64 10.14
C TRP A 119 -11.66 -5.04 11.62
N HIS A 120 -10.52 -5.64 11.93
CA HIS A 120 -10.20 -6.05 13.29
C HIS A 120 -10.27 -4.84 14.25
N ASP A 121 -10.85 -5.06 15.41
CA ASP A 121 -11.11 -4.03 16.44
C ASP A 121 -12.03 -2.88 16.01
N TYR A 122 -12.89 -3.09 14.99
CA TYR A 122 -13.93 -2.10 14.72
C TYR A 122 -14.95 -2.05 15.88
N PRO A 123 -15.42 -0.87 16.35
CA PRO A 123 -15.10 0.47 15.83
C PRO A 123 -13.86 1.11 16.46
N ALA A 124 -13.21 0.51 17.46
CA ALA A 124 -12.10 1.11 18.22
C ALA A 124 -10.88 1.47 17.33
N VAL A 125 -10.65 0.75 16.22
CA VAL A 125 -9.57 1.06 15.27
C VAL A 125 -9.67 2.50 14.74
N LEU A 126 -10.88 3.06 14.66
CA LEU A 126 -11.13 4.42 14.19
C LEU A 126 -10.67 5.52 15.16
N ASP A 127 -10.33 5.17 16.40
CA ASP A 127 -9.85 6.11 17.41
C ASP A 127 -8.31 6.11 17.52
N LEU A 128 -7.65 5.18 16.81
CA LEU A 128 -6.21 5.03 16.85
C LEU A 128 -5.47 5.98 15.88
N ALA A 129 -6.15 6.54 14.90
CA ALA A 129 -5.58 7.49 13.92
C ALA A 129 -6.68 8.25 13.20
N HIS A 130 -6.35 9.36 12.55
CA HIS A 130 -7.18 9.90 11.49
C HIS A 130 -7.18 8.93 10.30
N PHE A 131 -8.32 8.84 9.60
CA PHE A 131 -8.42 8.08 8.36
C PHE A 131 -8.46 9.04 7.17
N ALA A 132 -7.56 8.86 6.20
CA ALA A 132 -7.53 9.58 4.93
C ALA A 132 -8.11 8.67 3.84
N VAL A 133 -9.37 8.88 3.49
CA VAL A 133 -10.11 8.06 2.53
C VAL A 133 -10.10 8.76 1.18
N VAL A 134 -9.42 8.15 0.21
CA VAL A 134 -9.22 8.72 -1.13
C VAL A 134 -10.16 8.06 -2.13
N ALA A 135 -10.79 8.85 -2.98
CA ALA A 135 -11.65 8.39 -4.05
C ALA A 135 -10.93 7.38 -4.96
N ARG A 136 -11.70 6.41 -5.44
CA ARG A 136 -11.27 5.45 -6.47
C ARG A 136 -12.20 5.58 -7.68
N PRO A 137 -11.78 5.22 -8.91
CA PRO A 137 -12.57 5.48 -10.13
C PRO A 137 -14.02 5.01 -10.08
N ARG A 138 -14.34 4.02 -9.25
CA ARG A 138 -15.69 3.45 -9.13
C ARG A 138 -16.38 3.76 -7.80
N VAL A 139 -15.70 4.45 -6.89
CA VAL A 139 -16.20 4.73 -5.54
C VAL A 139 -15.85 6.17 -5.17
N PRO A 140 -16.72 7.14 -5.51
CA PRO A 140 -16.54 8.52 -5.10
C PRO A 140 -16.72 8.65 -3.59
N VAL A 141 -15.89 9.47 -2.94
CA VAL A 141 -15.96 9.64 -1.47
C VAL A 141 -17.21 10.43 -1.06
N SER A 142 -17.83 11.17 -1.98
CA SER A 142 -19.08 11.89 -1.74
C SER A 142 -20.27 10.99 -1.35
N GLU A 143 -20.24 9.70 -1.73
CA GLU A 143 -21.27 8.73 -1.37
C GLU A 143 -21.08 8.09 0.01
N LEU A 144 -19.88 8.19 0.59
CA LEU A 144 -19.56 7.52 1.85
C LEU A 144 -20.45 7.92 3.03
N PRO A 145 -20.84 9.20 3.22
CA PRO A 145 -21.74 9.55 4.32
C PRO A 145 -23.12 8.87 4.24
N ALA A 146 -23.63 8.66 3.03
CA ALA A 146 -24.89 7.96 2.82
C ALA A 146 -24.74 6.43 2.99
N ARG A 147 -23.60 5.87 2.60
CA ARG A 147 -23.33 4.42 2.69
C ARG A 147 -22.90 3.97 4.09
N LEU A 148 -22.32 4.88 4.89
CA LEU A 148 -21.84 4.64 6.25
C LEU A 148 -22.40 5.72 7.21
N PRO A 149 -23.73 5.78 7.43
CA PRO A 149 -24.38 6.88 8.14
C PRO A 149 -23.93 7.01 9.59
N SER A 150 -23.58 5.91 10.26
CA SER A 150 -23.04 5.92 11.63
C SER A 150 -21.69 6.62 11.75
N LEU A 151 -20.91 6.69 10.67
CA LEU A 151 -19.61 7.34 10.62
C LEU A 151 -19.67 8.77 10.04
N ALA A 152 -20.79 9.17 9.44
CA ALA A 152 -20.95 10.48 8.81
C ALA A 152 -20.60 11.67 9.75
N PRO A 153 -20.91 11.64 11.05
CA PRO A 153 -20.51 12.72 11.97
C PRO A 153 -18.98 12.90 12.10
N ARG A 154 -18.20 11.85 11.85
CA ARG A 154 -16.72 11.89 11.90
C ARG A 154 -16.10 12.28 10.55
N MET A 155 -16.89 12.33 9.46
CA MET A 155 -16.39 12.61 8.12
C MET A 155 -16.20 14.09 7.89
N ARG A 156 -15.10 14.47 7.23
CA ARG A 156 -14.73 15.85 6.88
C ARG A 156 -14.18 15.86 5.46
N GLN A 157 -14.60 16.83 4.64
CA GLN A 157 -14.00 17.03 3.31
C GLN A 157 -12.60 17.63 3.46
N ALA A 158 -11.60 17.04 2.78
CA ALA A 158 -10.23 17.54 2.74
C ALA A 158 -9.94 18.16 1.36
N GLY A 159 -9.05 19.16 1.31
CA GLY A 159 -8.59 19.76 0.04
C GLY A 159 -9.43 20.91 -0.49
N VAL A 160 -10.55 21.28 0.16
CA VAL A 160 -11.18 22.59 -0.09
C VAL A 160 -10.33 23.63 0.62
N VAL A 161 -9.56 24.41 -0.14
CA VAL A 161 -8.82 25.57 0.37
C VAL A 161 -9.86 26.57 0.88
N ARG A 162 -10.27 26.42 2.14
CA ARG A 162 -10.99 27.46 2.84
C ARG A 162 -10.03 28.62 3.06
N ARG A 163 -10.47 29.84 2.66
CA ARG A 163 -9.73 31.07 2.91
C ARG A 163 -9.36 31.13 4.40
N LYS A 164 -8.23 31.77 4.71
CA LYS A 164 -7.57 31.90 6.01
C LYS A 164 -8.47 32.30 7.21
N ALA A 165 -9.73 32.64 6.96
CA ALA A 165 -10.73 33.01 7.99
C ALA A 165 -11.47 31.79 8.61
N ASP A 166 -11.44 30.63 7.99
CA ASP A 166 -12.14 29.42 8.47
C ASP A 166 -11.18 28.33 8.98
N ALA A 167 -9.94 28.69 9.29
CA ALA A 167 -8.92 27.79 9.82
C ALA A 167 -9.18 27.31 11.26
N THR A 168 -10.36 27.55 11.81
CA THR A 168 -10.79 27.09 13.13
C THR A 168 -11.68 25.84 13.09
N SER A 169 -11.67 25.06 12.00
CA SER A 169 -12.04 23.66 12.12
C SER A 169 -10.80 22.88 12.54
N GLU A 170 -10.34 23.17 13.75
CA GLU A 170 -9.50 22.27 14.52
C GLU A 170 -10.16 20.90 14.45
N ALA A 171 -9.44 19.89 13.90
CA ALA A 171 -9.76 18.52 14.24
C ALA A 171 -9.85 18.52 15.76
N ASP A 172 -11.03 18.16 16.28
CA ASP A 172 -11.22 18.06 17.73
C ASP A 172 -10.00 17.28 18.24
N PRO A 173 -9.14 17.88 19.09
CA PRO A 173 -7.91 17.23 19.51
C PRO A 173 -8.18 15.89 20.21
N ASP A 174 -9.43 15.68 20.64
CA ASP A 174 -9.85 14.49 21.37
C ASP A 174 -10.48 13.40 20.48
N HIS A 175 -10.77 13.66 19.19
CA HIS A 175 -11.42 12.66 18.32
C HIS A 175 -10.75 12.54 16.94
N ALA A 176 -10.39 11.32 16.58
CA ALA A 176 -9.89 11.00 15.24
C ALA A 176 -10.98 11.20 14.18
N CYS A 177 -10.64 11.89 13.09
CA CYS A 177 -11.54 12.24 11.98
C CYS A 177 -11.33 11.31 10.78
N ILE A 178 -12.35 11.24 9.92
CA ILE A 178 -12.31 10.56 8.62
C ILE A 178 -12.29 11.66 7.54
N PHE A 179 -11.14 11.86 6.92
CA PHE A 179 -10.95 12.86 5.86
C PHE A 179 -11.31 12.26 4.50
N LEU A 180 -12.27 12.84 3.82
CA LEU A 180 -12.72 12.45 2.48
C LEU A 180 -11.94 13.27 1.45
N ILE A 181 -11.22 12.59 0.57
CA ILE A 181 -10.30 13.21 -0.40
C ILE A 181 -10.73 12.84 -1.81
N GLU A 182 -11.28 13.80 -2.55
CA GLU A 182 -11.51 13.65 -3.98
C GLU A 182 -10.20 13.74 -4.74
N ALA A 183 -9.92 12.73 -5.54
CA ALA A 183 -8.74 12.68 -6.40
C ALA A 183 -8.99 11.79 -7.61
N MET A 184 -8.38 12.15 -8.73
CA MET A 184 -8.24 11.23 -9.85
C MET A 184 -7.08 10.29 -9.58
N THR A 185 -7.36 9.01 -9.53
CA THR A 185 -6.36 7.94 -9.35
C THR A 185 -6.41 6.99 -10.54
N ALA A 186 -5.27 6.42 -10.90
CA ALA A 186 -5.21 5.44 -11.97
C ALA A 186 -6.12 4.24 -11.70
N ASP A 187 -6.90 3.83 -12.72
CA ASP A 187 -7.73 2.62 -12.65
C ASP A 187 -6.87 1.37 -12.87
N VAL A 188 -6.05 1.08 -11.88
CA VAL A 188 -5.09 -0.04 -11.89
C VAL A 188 -5.27 -0.85 -10.62
N SER A 189 -5.18 -2.16 -10.74
CA SER A 189 -5.17 -3.07 -9.58
C SER A 189 -4.04 -4.09 -9.68
N SER A 190 -3.50 -4.52 -8.52
CA SER A 190 -2.49 -5.58 -8.48
C SER A 190 -2.97 -6.87 -9.15
N THR A 191 -4.26 -7.20 -9.03
CA THR A 191 -4.85 -8.37 -9.69
C THR A 191 -4.80 -8.26 -11.21
N ALA A 192 -5.14 -7.08 -11.76
CA ALA A 192 -5.05 -6.86 -13.21
C ALA A 192 -3.61 -6.96 -13.70
N ILE A 193 -2.65 -6.41 -12.95
CA ILE A 193 -1.22 -6.50 -13.27
C ILE A 193 -0.76 -7.96 -13.30
N ARG A 194 -1.07 -8.74 -12.25
CA ARG A 194 -0.69 -10.16 -12.20
C ARG A 194 -1.27 -10.97 -13.35
N ARG A 195 -2.54 -10.75 -13.68
CA ARG A 195 -3.19 -11.41 -14.85
C ARG A 195 -2.54 -11.01 -16.17
N ALA A 196 -2.18 -9.74 -16.34
CA ALA A 196 -1.48 -9.27 -17.54
C ALA A 196 -0.11 -9.95 -17.67
N ARG A 197 0.64 -10.10 -16.57
CA ARG A 197 1.94 -10.81 -16.57
C ARG A 197 1.79 -12.29 -16.90
N GLN A 198 0.80 -12.97 -16.32
CA GLN A 198 0.50 -14.38 -16.66
C GLN A 198 0.14 -14.55 -18.14
N ALA A 199 -0.54 -13.55 -18.72
CA ALA A 199 -0.88 -13.53 -20.14
C ALA A 199 0.24 -12.95 -21.03
N HIS A 200 1.46 -12.73 -20.53
CA HIS A 200 2.59 -12.10 -21.23
C HIS A 200 2.24 -10.74 -21.86
N GLN A 201 1.30 -10.02 -21.26
CA GLN A 201 0.89 -8.68 -21.69
C GLN A 201 1.73 -7.61 -20.99
N SER A 202 1.88 -6.46 -21.67
CA SER A 202 2.61 -5.31 -21.12
C SER A 202 1.89 -4.70 -19.92
N ILE A 203 2.66 -4.37 -18.88
CA ILE A 203 2.23 -3.62 -17.70
C ILE A 203 2.89 -2.23 -17.62
N VAL A 204 3.48 -1.77 -18.71
CA VAL A 204 4.07 -0.43 -18.84
C VAL A 204 3.00 0.63 -18.51
N GLY A 205 3.36 1.61 -17.67
CA GLY A 205 2.43 2.65 -17.20
C GLY A 205 1.51 2.23 -16.04
N SER A 206 1.40 0.94 -15.73
CA SER A 206 0.63 0.46 -14.57
C SER A 206 1.46 0.51 -13.28
N VAL A 207 2.77 0.33 -13.40
CA VAL A 207 3.74 0.38 -12.29
C VAL A 207 4.86 1.37 -12.63
N PRO A 208 5.57 1.93 -11.62
CA PRO A 208 6.78 2.71 -11.86
C PRO A 208 7.84 1.89 -12.59
N LEU A 209 8.67 2.55 -13.42
CA LEU A 209 9.70 1.87 -14.21
C LEU A 209 10.65 1.00 -13.39
N PRO A 210 11.17 1.41 -12.22
CA PRO A 210 12.02 0.53 -11.41
C PRO A 210 11.30 -0.72 -10.91
N VAL A 211 9.98 -0.62 -10.65
CA VAL A 211 9.15 -1.78 -10.25
C VAL A 211 8.94 -2.72 -11.43
N LEU A 212 8.68 -2.19 -12.64
CA LEU A 212 8.59 -2.97 -13.86
C LEU A 212 9.87 -3.78 -14.09
N GLN A 213 11.03 -3.12 -14.06
CA GLN A 213 12.33 -3.75 -14.22
C GLN A 213 12.57 -4.87 -13.20
N HIS A 214 12.20 -4.63 -11.94
CA HIS A 214 12.31 -5.65 -10.90
C HIS A 214 11.41 -6.86 -11.16
N ILE A 215 10.16 -6.64 -11.59
CA ILE A 215 9.21 -7.71 -11.94
C ILE A 215 9.77 -8.55 -13.09
N GLU A 216 10.27 -7.90 -14.15
CA GLU A 216 10.83 -8.57 -15.33
C GLU A 216 12.13 -9.34 -15.01
N GLN A 217 13.05 -8.71 -14.29
CA GLN A 217 14.33 -9.32 -13.91
C GLN A 217 14.16 -10.58 -13.07
N HIS A 218 13.12 -10.66 -12.25
CA HIS A 218 12.87 -11.78 -11.36
C HIS A 218 11.76 -12.72 -11.84
N GLY A 219 11.21 -12.52 -13.04
CA GLY A 219 10.13 -13.34 -13.59
C GLY A 219 8.88 -13.37 -12.69
N LEU A 220 8.60 -12.27 -11.96
CA LEU A 220 7.49 -12.26 -11.02
C LEU A 220 6.16 -12.28 -11.77
N TYR A 221 5.21 -13.05 -11.21
CA TYR A 221 3.83 -13.17 -11.70
C TYR A 221 3.71 -13.84 -13.08
N GLU A 222 4.76 -14.46 -13.59
CA GLU A 222 4.70 -15.32 -14.77
C GLU A 222 4.34 -16.73 -14.33
N ASP A 223 3.59 -17.46 -15.16
CA ASP A 223 3.44 -18.88 -14.96
C ASP A 223 4.82 -19.52 -15.19
N PRO A 224 5.23 -20.49 -14.37
CA PRO A 224 6.47 -21.21 -14.64
C PRO A 224 6.38 -21.80 -16.05
N THR A 225 7.20 -21.30 -16.96
CA THR A 225 7.35 -21.91 -18.28
C THR A 225 7.68 -23.37 -18.04
N PRO A 226 6.93 -24.34 -18.59
CA PRO A 226 7.34 -25.73 -18.49
C PRO A 226 8.77 -25.80 -19.03
N PRO A 227 9.69 -26.53 -18.36
CA PRO A 227 11.04 -26.65 -18.86
C PRO A 227 10.93 -27.13 -20.31
N ASP A 228 11.56 -26.42 -21.25
CA ASP A 228 11.62 -26.80 -22.64
C ASP A 228 12.04 -28.29 -22.67
N GLY A 229 11.11 -29.15 -23.07
CA GLY A 229 11.41 -30.52 -23.35
C GLY A 229 12.39 -30.51 -24.51
N ASP A 230 13.57 -31.06 -24.31
CA ASP A 230 14.69 -31.26 -25.25
C ASP A 230 15.98 -30.46 -24.98
N ALA A 231 16.51 -30.59 -23.77
CA ALA A 231 17.94 -30.44 -23.57
C ALA A 231 18.54 -31.71 -22.86
N GLN A 232 17.97 -32.90 -23.12
CA GLN A 232 18.57 -34.15 -22.73
C GLN A 232 19.47 -34.68 -23.86
N GLY A 233 20.52 -33.93 -24.20
CA GLY A 233 21.41 -34.40 -25.26
C GLY A 233 22.72 -33.65 -25.33
N SER A 234 23.47 -33.46 -24.23
CA SER A 234 24.91 -33.14 -24.36
C SER A 234 25.71 -33.05 -23.06
N LEU A 235 25.39 -33.78 -22.01
CA LEU A 235 26.26 -33.83 -20.83
C LEU A 235 26.81 -35.23 -20.49
N ALA A 236 26.57 -36.24 -21.36
CA ALA A 236 27.10 -37.61 -21.16
C ALA A 236 28.46 -37.85 -21.81
N SER A 237 29.13 -36.87 -22.43
CA SER A 237 30.42 -37.09 -23.14
C SER A 237 31.64 -36.39 -22.52
N ALA A 238 31.52 -35.76 -21.38
CA ALA A 238 32.67 -35.06 -20.75
C ALA A 238 33.22 -35.74 -19.48
N ALA A 239 32.61 -36.82 -18.98
CA ALA A 239 33.03 -37.49 -17.74
C ALA A 239 33.92 -38.72 -17.96
N GLY A 240 34.40 -38.97 -19.18
CA GLY A 240 35.10 -40.23 -19.58
C GLY A 240 36.60 -40.15 -19.80
N ARG A 241 37.34 -39.12 -19.35
CA ARG A 241 38.79 -39.08 -19.51
C ARG A 241 39.52 -38.35 -18.39
N LEU A 242 39.57 -38.93 -17.22
CA LEU A 242 40.58 -38.58 -16.19
C LEU A 242 40.76 -39.78 -15.24
N HIS A 243 41.17 -40.94 -15.78
CA HIS A 243 41.88 -41.97 -15.01
C HIS A 243 42.81 -42.68 -15.96
N GLY A 244 44.11 -42.44 -15.78
CA GLY A 244 45.18 -43.17 -16.45
C GLY A 244 46.52 -42.48 -16.30
N GLN A 245 47.37 -43.10 -15.46
CA GLN A 245 48.85 -43.02 -15.47
C GLN A 245 49.46 -41.82 -14.68
N ASP A 246 50.14 -42.07 -13.74
CA ASP A 246 51.21 -42.75 -13.01
C ASP A 246 51.30 -42.22 -11.58
#